data_ef4f6d41bb570eaf50fb416397b7ba7d
#
_entry.id   ef4f6d41bb570eaf50fb416397b7ba7d
#
_cell.length_a   1.000
_cell.length_b   1.000
_cell.length_c   1.000
_cell.angle_alpha   90.00
_cell.angle_beta   90.00
_cell.angle_gamma   90.00
#
_symmetry.space_group_name_H-M   'P 1'
#
loop_
_entity.id
_entity.type
_entity.pdbx_description
1 polymer ?
#
loop_
_entity_poly.entity_id
_entity_poly.type
_entity_poly.pdbx_seq_one_letter_code
_entity_poly.pdbx_strand_id
1 'polypeptide(L)'
;DVHAVVVALKSRTIPAAEAIAQSLDALKWLQAQGAEQIYFKYCSTFDSTPEGNIGPVTEALMDALGTDFTIATPAFPDNGRTVFKGYLFAGNVLLNESGMQNHPLTPMNDANLVRVMQAQTKRRVSLIDYKTVAQGAETIRERIAALRAEGVGVAVVDATSNDDLLLLGPALKGMPLVTAGSGVAIGLPANFGLKPSLQASQLPAASGLQAVVSGSCSVATNAQVAHFKATGRPAMAISPAALMHGQSDAVVQQVLAWAAPLLKDGPVLVYSTAEPDVVKAVQAQLGVAEAGALVEHALAAVARGLADLRGEQLVVAGG
;
A
#
# COMPACT_ATOMS: atom_id res chain seq x y z
N ASP A 1 -26.84 5.08 0.71
CA ASP A 1 -25.92 6.15 0.27
C ASP A 1 -24.48 5.65 0.42
N VAL A 2 -23.62 5.96 -0.55
CA VAL A 2 -22.20 5.64 -0.52
C VAL A 2 -21.45 6.88 -0.06
N HIS A 3 -20.73 6.78 1.07
CA HIS A 3 -19.98 7.91 1.65
C HIS A 3 -18.53 7.98 1.21
N ALA A 4 -17.97 6.88 0.74
CA ALA A 4 -16.60 6.81 0.21
C ALA A 4 -16.52 5.80 -0.93
N VAL A 5 -15.74 6.13 -1.94
CA VAL A 5 -15.46 5.25 -3.09
C VAL A 5 -13.96 5.05 -3.20
N VAL A 6 -13.52 3.82 -3.38
CA VAL A 6 -12.12 3.48 -3.59
C VAL A 6 -11.94 2.97 -5.02
N VAL A 7 -11.11 3.66 -5.79
CA VAL A 7 -10.64 3.18 -7.09
C VAL A 7 -9.29 2.48 -6.87
N ALA A 8 -9.26 1.17 -7.05
CA ALA A 8 -8.04 0.39 -6.90
C ALA A 8 -7.19 0.50 -8.17
N LEU A 9 -6.03 1.16 -8.06
CA LEU A 9 -5.04 1.28 -9.13
C LEU A 9 -3.84 0.38 -8.82
N LYS A 10 -3.32 -0.28 -9.85
CA LYS A 10 -2.05 -1.01 -9.75
C LYS A 10 -0.88 -0.06 -10.10
N SER A 11 -0.75 1.03 -9.35
CA SER A 11 0.15 2.13 -9.71
C SER A 11 1.37 2.28 -8.78
N ARG A 12 1.54 1.43 -7.76
CA ARG A 12 2.60 1.60 -6.76
C ARG A 12 4.02 1.64 -7.35
N THR A 13 4.31 0.78 -8.33
CA THR A 13 5.67 0.54 -8.84
C THR A 13 5.81 0.72 -10.35
N ILE A 14 4.78 1.25 -11.01
CA ILE A 14 4.82 1.53 -12.46
C ILE A 14 5.49 2.88 -12.72
N PRO A 15 5.93 3.15 -13.97
CA PRO A 15 6.50 4.44 -14.37
C PRO A 15 5.59 5.62 -14.01
N ALA A 16 6.19 6.74 -13.63
CA ALA A 16 5.44 7.92 -13.18
C ALA A 16 4.41 8.41 -14.20
N ALA A 17 4.72 8.39 -15.50
CA ALA A 17 3.80 8.82 -16.55
C ALA A 17 2.52 7.97 -16.59
N GLU A 18 2.65 6.65 -16.43
CA GLU A 18 1.51 5.73 -16.39
C GLU A 18 0.69 5.90 -15.10
N ALA A 19 1.37 6.06 -13.96
CA ALA A 19 0.71 6.31 -12.68
C ALA A 19 -0.08 7.61 -12.69
N ILE A 20 0.46 8.68 -13.29
CA ILE A 20 -0.24 9.95 -13.51
C ILE A 20 -1.48 9.75 -14.37
N ALA A 21 -1.36 9.09 -15.53
CA ALA A 21 -2.48 8.88 -16.45
C ALA A 21 -3.63 8.14 -15.75
N GLN A 22 -3.35 7.01 -15.11
CA GLN A 22 -4.34 6.23 -14.37
C GLN A 22 -4.99 7.04 -13.23
N SER A 23 -4.20 7.83 -12.50
CA SER A 23 -4.71 8.64 -11.39
C SER A 23 -5.59 9.78 -11.87
N LEU A 24 -5.26 10.43 -12.98
CA LEU A 24 -6.09 11.48 -13.59
C LEU A 24 -7.39 10.93 -14.16
N ASP A 25 -7.38 9.75 -14.75
CA ASP A 25 -8.61 9.10 -15.23
C ASP A 25 -9.52 8.70 -14.06
N ALA A 26 -8.95 8.18 -12.98
CA ALA A 26 -9.68 7.91 -11.75
C ALA A 26 -10.26 9.20 -11.13
N LEU A 27 -9.49 10.30 -11.11
CA LEU A 27 -9.94 11.60 -10.64
C LEU A 27 -11.15 12.10 -11.42
N LYS A 28 -11.09 12.07 -12.77
CA LYS A 28 -12.21 12.49 -13.62
C LYS A 28 -13.48 11.70 -13.31
N TRP A 29 -13.34 10.39 -13.16
CA TRP A 29 -14.47 9.53 -12.83
C TRP A 29 -15.04 9.87 -11.44
N LEU A 30 -14.19 10.02 -10.40
CA LEU A 30 -14.62 10.39 -9.05
C LEU A 30 -15.34 11.75 -9.01
N GLN A 31 -14.82 12.75 -9.74
CA GLN A 31 -15.46 14.07 -9.87
C GLN A 31 -16.83 13.95 -10.53
N ALA A 32 -16.98 13.12 -11.58
CA ALA A 32 -18.26 12.87 -12.23
C ALA A 32 -19.29 12.17 -11.30
N GLN A 33 -18.83 11.46 -10.25
CA GLN A 33 -19.69 10.89 -9.20
C GLN A 33 -19.96 11.87 -8.05
N GLY A 34 -19.47 13.10 -8.11
CA GLY A 34 -19.69 14.12 -7.09
C GLY A 34 -18.80 14.04 -5.87
N ALA A 35 -17.61 13.41 -5.99
CA ALA A 35 -16.64 13.38 -4.90
C ALA A 35 -16.17 14.81 -4.53
N GLU A 36 -16.30 15.19 -3.27
CA GLU A 36 -15.95 16.53 -2.74
C GLU A 36 -14.48 16.62 -2.32
N GLN A 37 -13.91 15.54 -1.82
CA GLN A 37 -12.52 15.45 -1.39
C GLN A 37 -11.85 14.24 -2.04
N ILE A 38 -10.68 14.45 -2.59
CA ILE A 38 -9.88 13.39 -3.21
C ILE A 38 -8.78 12.96 -2.23
N TYR A 39 -8.63 11.64 -2.09
CA TYR A 39 -7.61 11.03 -1.25
C TYR A 39 -6.67 10.19 -2.11
N PHE A 40 -5.46 10.65 -2.32
CA PHE A 40 -4.43 9.85 -2.97
C PHE A 40 -3.74 8.97 -1.91
N LYS A 41 -4.08 7.67 -1.94
CA LYS A 41 -3.57 6.70 -0.98
C LYS A 41 -2.36 5.96 -1.52
N TYR A 42 -1.26 6.02 -0.79
CA TYR A 42 -0.06 5.21 -1.02
C TYR A 42 0.25 4.32 0.19
N CYS A 43 1.31 3.49 0.10
CA CYS A 43 1.68 2.54 1.14
C CYS A 43 2.17 3.24 2.41
N SER A 44 1.94 2.61 3.57
CA SER A 44 2.44 3.09 4.87
C SER A 44 3.97 3.02 5.01
N THR A 45 4.66 2.39 4.08
CA THR A 45 6.12 2.39 3.97
C THR A 45 6.67 3.48 3.04
N PHE A 46 5.78 4.28 2.42
CA PHE A 46 6.17 5.30 1.45
C PHE A 46 7.10 4.72 0.37
N ASP A 47 6.68 3.58 -0.23
CA ASP A 47 7.47 2.76 -1.16
C ASP A 47 7.81 3.55 -2.43
N SER A 48 8.84 4.39 -2.36
CA SER A 48 9.22 5.26 -3.46
C SER A 48 10.72 5.52 -3.43
N THR A 49 11.32 5.50 -4.61
CA THR A 49 12.70 5.93 -4.87
C THR A 49 12.71 7.38 -5.36
N PRO A 50 13.87 8.03 -5.57
CA PRO A 50 13.92 9.35 -6.22
C PRO A 50 13.20 9.40 -7.57
N GLU A 51 13.15 8.28 -8.30
CA GLU A 51 12.44 8.10 -9.57
C GLU A 51 10.99 7.60 -9.37
N GLY A 52 10.52 7.55 -8.12
CA GLY A 52 9.19 7.08 -7.75
C GLY A 52 8.06 7.99 -8.23
N ASN A 53 6.85 7.53 -8.03
CA ASN A 53 5.68 8.19 -8.61
C ASN A 53 4.79 8.92 -7.60
N ILE A 54 5.08 8.89 -6.30
CA ILE A 54 4.25 9.58 -5.29
C ILE A 54 4.25 11.10 -5.54
N GLY A 55 5.44 11.71 -5.70
CA GLY A 55 5.57 13.12 -5.98
C GLY A 55 4.92 13.53 -7.30
N PRO A 56 5.26 12.89 -8.44
CA PRO A 56 4.68 13.20 -9.74
C PRO A 56 3.15 13.06 -9.79
N VAL A 57 2.58 12.02 -9.19
CA VAL A 57 1.12 11.86 -9.10
C VAL A 57 0.50 12.93 -8.21
N THR A 58 1.13 13.26 -7.08
CA THR A 58 0.67 14.35 -6.21
C THR A 58 0.62 15.67 -6.97
N GLU A 59 1.66 16.03 -7.71
CA GLU A 59 1.69 17.26 -8.53
C GLU A 59 0.57 17.27 -9.57
N ALA A 60 0.41 16.18 -10.33
CA ALA A 60 -0.60 16.10 -11.37
C ALA A 60 -2.03 16.22 -10.81
N LEU A 61 -2.30 15.61 -9.66
CA LEU A 61 -3.59 15.73 -8.99
C LEU A 61 -3.80 17.15 -8.43
N MET A 62 -2.77 17.78 -7.87
CA MET A 62 -2.83 19.17 -7.42
C MET A 62 -3.15 20.13 -8.56
N ASP A 63 -2.49 19.96 -9.71
CA ASP A 63 -2.72 20.78 -10.90
C ASP A 63 -4.14 20.59 -11.44
N ALA A 64 -4.60 19.36 -11.54
CA ALA A 64 -5.94 19.03 -12.03
C ALA A 64 -7.06 19.53 -11.09
N LEU A 65 -6.80 19.60 -9.77
CA LEU A 65 -7.74 20.10 -8.77
C LEU A 65 -7.61 21.61 -8.52
N GLY A 66 -6.64 22.28 -9.12
CA GLY A 66 -6.38 23.71 -8.93
C GLY A 66 -5.97 24.05 -7.50
N THR A 67 -5.29 23.15 -6.78
CA THR A 67 -4.81 23.38 -5.42
C THR A 67 -3.30 23.60 -5.36
N ASP A 68 -2.89 24.56 -4.55
CA ASP A 68 -1.49 24.92 -4.36
C ASP A 68 -0.81 24.16 -3.21
N PHE A 69 -1.59 23.42 -2.39
CA PHE A 69 -1.10 22.77 -1.19
C PHE A 69 -1.77 21.43 -0.92
N THR A 70 -0.98 20.48 -0.41
CA THR A 70 -1.47 19.25 0.19
C THR A 70 -0.53 18.79 1.31
N ILE A 71 -0.97 17.80 2.07
CA ILE A 71 -0.10 17.10 3.04
C ILE A 71 0.43 15.79 2.44
N ALA A 72 1.49 15.25 3.06
CA ALA A 72 2.00 13.92 2.77
C ALA A 72 2.38 13.22 4.09
N THR A 73 1.75 12.09 4.41
CA THR A 73 2.17 11.26 5.55
C THR A 73 1.75 9.81 5.39
N PRO A 74 2.68 8.85 5.46
CA PRO A 74 2.35 7.43 5.46
C PRO A 74 1.98 6.90 6.85
N ALA A 75 1.93 7.73 7.88
CA ALA A 75 1.74 7.31 9.26
C ALA A 75 0.50 6.41 9.42
N PHE A 76 0.72 5.29 10.10
CA PHE A 76 -0.31 4.35 10.51
C PHE A 76 0.15 3.63 11.79
N PRO A 77 -0.01 4.26 12.97
CA PRO A 77 0.52 3.76 14.23
C PRO A 77 0.03 2.36 14.60
N ASP A 78 -1.24 2.01 14.35
CA ASP A 78 -1.77 0.65 14.58
C ASP A 78 -1.03 -0.42 13.78
N ASN A 79 -0.41 -0.04 12.66
CA ASN A 79 0.41 -0.92 11.84
C ASN A 79 1.92 -0.70 12.09
N GLY A 80 2.29 -0.10 13.21
CA GLY A 80 3.67 0.17 13.57
C GLY A 80 4.40 1.12 12.63
N ARG A 81 3.68 2.04 11.96
CA ARG A 81 4.26 3.07 11.11
C ARG A 81 4.04 4.43 11.73
N THR A 82 5.12 5.03 12.24
CA THR A 82 5.07 6.36 12.87
C THR A 82 6.00 7.31 12.14
N VAL A 83 5.64 8.59 12.12
CA VAL A 83 6.47 9.66 11.58
C VAL A 83 6.79 10.63 12.69
N PHE A 84 8.09 10.84 12.93
CA PHE A 84 8.59 11.75 13.95
C PHE A 84 9.72 12.59 13.40
N LYS A 85 9.58 13.92 13.46
CA LYS A 85 10.50 14.90 12.86
C LYS A 85 10.76 14.64 11.37
N GLY A 86 9.73 14.19 10.67
CA GLY A 86 9.80 13.85 9.25
C GLY A 86 10.48 12.52 8.95
N TYR A 87 10.88 11.75 9.96
CA TYR A 87 11.47 10.42 9.78
C TYR A 87 10.42 9.34 9.99
N LEU A 88 10.35 8.40 9.05
CA LEU A 88 9.46 7.24 9.10
C LEU A 88 10.12 6.09 9.85
N PHE A 89 9.40 5.58 10.84
CA PHE A 89 9.75 4.37 11.58
C PHE A 89 8.86 3.20 11.14
N ALA A 90 9.46 2.01 11.13
CA ALA A 90 8.78 0.73 11.00
C ALA A 90 9.01 -0.07 12.28
N GLY A 91 8.01 -0.12 13.14
CA GLY A 91 8.19 -0.60 14.51
C GLY A 91 9.15 0.30 15.28
N ASN A 92 10.23 -0.28 15.80
CA ASN A 92 11.19 0.41 16.65
C ASN A 92 12.46 0.89 15.94
N VAL A 93 12.51 0.79 14.59
CA VAL A 93 13.68 1.16 13.80
C VAL A 93 13.31 2.13 12.68
N LEU A 94 14.28 2.86 12.17
CA LEU A 94 14.08 3.68 10.98
C LEU A 94 13.72 2.80 9.77
N LEU A 95 12.92 3.33 8.85
CA LEU A 95 12.48 2.57 7.68
C LEU A 95 13.64 1.94 6.89
N ASN A 96 14.71 2.69 6.70
CA ASN A 96 15.92 2.22 5.99
C ASN A 96 16.76 1.19 6.78
N GLU A 97 16.37 0.85 8.01
CA GLU A 97 16.98 -0.17 8.87
C GLU A 97 16.02 -1.36 9.11
N SER A 98 14.81 -1.31 8.57
CA SER A 98 13.73 -2.28 8.83
C SER A 98 13.68 -3.46 7.86
N GLY A 99 14.64 -3.58 6.96
CA GLY A 99 14.60 -4.53 5.82
C GLY A 99 14.03 -3.91 4.54
N MET A 100 13.37 -2.75 4.61
CA MET A 100 12.84 -2.05 3.43
C MET A 100 13.92 -1.52 2.48
N GLN A 101 15.16 -1.36 2.95
CA GLN A 101 16.32 -1.06 2.09
C GLN A 101 16.61 -2.20 1.09
N ASN A 102 16.11 -3.39 1.36
CA ASN A 102 16.24 -4.55 0.49
C ASN A 102 14.95 -4.86 -0.29
N HIS A 103 13.96 -3.93 -0.31
CA HIS A 103 12.72 -4.15 -1.04
C HIS A 103 13.03 -4.37 -2.53
N PRO A 104 12.52 -5.44 -3.17
CA PRO A 104 12.95 -5.86 -4.52
C PRO A 104 12.61 -4.84 -5.61
N LEU A 105 11.57 -4.04 -5.45
CA LEU A 105 11.09 -3.07 -6.45
C LEU A 105 11.39 -1.62 -6.06
N THR A 106 11.28 -1.28 -4.78
CA THR A 106 11.39 0.09 -4.28
C THR A 106 12.24 0.12 -3.00
N PRO A 107 13.57 -0.07 -3.10
CA PRO A 107 14.47 -0.07 -1.94
C PRO A 107 14.46 1.32 -1.26
N MET A 108 14.13 1.35 0.03
CA MET A 108 14.07 2.58 0.83
C MET A 108 15.37 2.77 1.60
N ASN A 109 16.21 3.69 1.11
CA ASN A 109 17.53 3.97 1.67
C ASN A 109 17.57 5.22 2.55
N ASP A 110 16.49 6.00 2.58
CA ASP A 110 16.34 7.21 3.39
C ASP A 110 14.99 7.24 4.10
N ALA A 111 15.01 7.31 5.43
CA ALA A 111 13.80 7.41 6.23
C ALA A 111 13.26 8.86 6.33
N ASN A 112 13.99 9.88 5.88
CA ASN A 112 13.54 11.26 5.94
C ASN A 112 12.58 11.58 4.80
N LEU A 113 11.28 11.61 5.10
CA LEU A 113 10.23 11.79 4.10
C LEU A 113 10.24 13.17 3.43
N VAL A 114 10.76 14.21 4.09
CA VAL A 114 10.88 15.54 3.49
C VAL A 114 11.87 15.49 2.33
N ARG A 115 13.03 14.85 2.53
CA ARG A 115 14.04 14.67 1.47
C ARG A 115 13.54 13.76 0.35
N VAL A 116 12.93 12.62 0.73
CA VAL A 116 12.40 11.64 -0.24
C VAL A 116 11.32 12.29 -1.10
N MET A 117 10.36 12.99 -0.51
CA MET A 117 9.32 13.69 -1.25
C MET A 117 9.88 14.84 -2.10
N GLN A 118 10.84 15.60 -1.58
CA GLN A 118 11.47 16.70 -2.33
C GLN A 118 12.23 16.22 -3.57
N ALA A 119 12.79 15.00 -3.54
CA ALA A 119 13.47 14.43 -4.70
C ALA A 119 12.51 14.09 -5.85
N GLN A 120 11.22 13.93 -5.58
CA GLN A 120 10.20 13.55 -6.55
C GLN A 120 9.32 14.71 -7.03
N THR A 121 9.40 15.89 -6.43
CA THR A 121 8.52 17.01 -6.74
C THR A 121 9.31 18.30 -6.96
N LYS A 122 8.82 19.13 -7.88
CA LYS A 122 9.31 20.50 -8.09
C LYS A 122 8.77 21.49 -7.06
N ARG A 123 7.69 21.12 -6.37
CA ARG A 123 7.07 21.92 -5.31
C ARG A 123 7.94 21.90 -4.08
N ARG A 124 7.99 23.01 -3.35
CA ARG A 124 8.72 23.06 -2.08
C ARG A 124 8.06 22.15 -1.06
N VAL A 125 8.87 21.30 -0.41
CA VAL A 125 8.40 20.38 0.65
C VAL A 125 8.85 20.91 2.02
N SER A 126 7.99 20.82 3.02
CA SER A 126 8.28 21.20 4.41
C SER A 126 7.69 20.18 5.41
N LEU A 127 7.77 20.51 6.70
CA LEU A 127 7.32 19.66 7.79
C LEU A 127 6.29 20.40 8.65
N ILE A 128 5.22 19.70 9.01
CA ILE A 128 4.36 19.98 10.15
C ILE A 128 4.76 19.00 11.25
N ASP A 129 5.50 19.48 12.21
CA ASP A 129 6.12 18.65 13.23
C ASP A 129 5.14 18.20 14.33
N TYR A 130 5.55 17.21 15.10
CA TYR A 130 4.75 16.64 16.20
C TYR A 130 4.31 17.68 17.24
N LYS A 131 5.07 18.76 17.46
CA LYS A 131 4.69 19.82 18.41
C LYS A 131 3.47 20.58 17.93
N THR A 132 3.44 20.87 16.63
CA THR A 132 2.30 21.51 15.97
C THR A 132 1.08 20.57 15.99
N VAL A 133 1.26 19.29 15.67
CA VAL A 133 0.18 18.30 15.65
C VAL A 133 -0.44 18.13 17.04
N ALA A 134 0.39 18.03 18.09
CA ALA A 134 -0.05 17.89 19.48
C ALA A 134 -0.90 19.05 20.00
N GLN A 135 -0.82 20.22 19.37
CA GLN A 135 -1.64 21.39 19.74
C GLN A 135 -3.04 21.39 19.11
N GLY A 136 -3.32 20.43 18.22
CA GLY A 136 -4.65 20.21 17.67
C GLY A 136 -4.91 20.91 16.34
N ALA A 137 -6.14 20.71 15.86
CA ALA A 137 -6.52 21.03 14.49
C ALA A 137 -6.38 22.52 14.12
N GLU A 138 -6.62 23.43 15.06
CA GLU A 138 -6.50 24.87 14.78
C GLU A 138 -5.05 25.25 14.49
N THR A 139 -4.13 24.85 15.37
CA THR A 139 -2.69 25.13 15.19
C THR A 139 -2.16 24.46 13.91
N ILE A 140 -2.66 23.28 13.57
CA ILE A 140 -2.32 22.63 12.28
C ILE A 140 -2.79 23.51 11.11
N ARG A 141 -4.02 24.04 11.14
CA ARG A 141 -4.55 24.95 10.09
C ARG A 141 -3.74 26.24 9.97
N GLU A 142 -3.39 26.84 11.09
CA GLU A 142 -2.53 28.04 11.11
C GLU A 142 -1.16 27.74 10.49
N ARG A 143 -0.57 26.58 10.83
CA ARG A 143 0.72 26.16 10.23
C ARG A 143 0.60 25.89 8.73
N ILE A 144 -0.48 25.26 8.28
CA ILE A 144 -0.79 25.08 6.84
C ILE A 144 -0.84 26.43 6.14
N ALA A 145 -1.59 27.40 6.71
CA ALA A 145 -1.69 28.74 6.12
C ALA A 145 -0.34 29.45 6.04
N ALA A 146 0.49 29.36 7.09
CA ALA A 146 1.84 29.90 7.10
C ALA A 146 2.73 29.26 6.03
N LEU A 147 2.72 27.93 5.92
CA LEU A 147 3.50 27.20 4.92
C LEU A 147 3.10 27.57 3.48
N ARG A 148 1.80 27.71 3.23
CA ARG A 148 1.30 28.19 1.93
C ARG A 148 1.80 29.59 1.61
N ALA A 149 1.78 30.51 2.57
CA ALA A 149 2.32 31.85 2.42
C ALA A 149 3.84 31.85 2.16
N GLU A 150 4.56 30.86 2.69
CA GLU A 150 5.97 30.63 2.42
C GLU A 150 6.25 29.98 1.05
N GLY A 151 5.23 29.65 0.25
CA GLY A 151 5.33 28.98 -1.04
C GLY A 151 5.60 27.48 -0.97
N VAL A 152 5.29 26.85 0.16
CA VAL A 152 5.35 25.40 0.31
C VAL A 152 4.13 24.77 -0.38
N GLY A 153 4.35 23.74 -1.20
CA GLY A 153 3.28 23.03 -1.89
C GLY A 153 2.91 21.69 -1.24
N VAL A 154 3.84 21.06 -0.52
CA VAL A 154 3.60 19.80 0.16
C VAL A 154 4.16 19.84 1.57
N ALA A 155 3.40 19.45 2.59
CA ALA A 155 3.89 19.31 3.94
C ALA A 155 3.86 17.85 4.40
N VAL A 156 5.02 17.30 4.75
CA VAL A 156 5.09 16.04 5.52
C VAL A 156 4.52 16.32 6.90
N VAL A 157 3.71 15.41 7.44
CA VAL A 157 3.09 15.58 8.76
C VAL A 157 3.53 14.45 9.68
N ASP A 158 4.02 14.81 10.86
CA ASP A 158 4.33 13.86 11.92
C ASP A 158 3.03 13.25 12.49
N ALA A 159 3.08 11.98 12.81
CA ALA A 159 2.08 11.30 13.62
C ALA A 159 2.70 10.07 14.28
N THR A 160 2.61 9.98 15.59
CA THR A 160 3.19 8.91 16.42
C THR A 160 2.13 8.05 17.08
N SER A 161 0.89 8.52 17.09
CA SER A 161 -0.27 7.84 17.67
C SER A 161 -1.50 8.00 16.76
N ASN A 162 -2.54 7.20 17.00
CA ASN A 162 -3.84 7.41 16.34
C ASN A 162 -4.49 8.72 16.77
N ASP A 163 -4.21 9.19 17.99
CA ASP A 163 -4.73 10.48 18.46
C ASP A 163 -4.18 11.63 17.61
N ASP A 164 -2.92 11.57 17.16
CA ASP A 164 -2.36 12.54 16.24
C ASP A 164 -3.13 12.57 14.90
N LEU A 165 -3.53 11.39 14.40
CA LEU A 165 -4.35 11.28 13.17
C LEU A 165 -5.75 11.83 13.37
N LEU A 166 -6.34 11.65 14.57
CA LEU A 166 -7.64 12.22 14.91
C LEU A 166 -7.58 13.75 15.07
N LEU A 167 -6.47 14.30 15.55
CA LEU A 167 -6.22 15.74 15.59
C LEU A 167 -6.00 16.33 14.19
N LEU A 168 -5.33 15.58 13.31
CA LEU A 168 -5.05 15.98 11.93
C LEU A 168 -6.35 16.02 11.09
N GLY A 169 -7.23 15.03 11.23
CA GLY A 169 -8.43 14.87 10.42
C GLY A 169 -9.27 16.17 10.27
N PRO A 170 -9.68 16.82 11.35
CA PRO A 170 -10.44 18.08 11.28
C PRO A 170 -9.68 19.24 10.63
N ALA A 171 -8.35 19.26 10.72
CA ALA A 171 -7.54 20.28 10.05
C ALA A 171 -7.56 20.16 8.51
N LEU A 172 -7.86 18.98 7.99
CA LEU A 172 -7.95 18.70 6.55
C LEU A 172 -9.34 18.93 5.96
N LYS A 173 -10.32 19.40 6.75
CA LYS A 173 -11.67 19.69 6.27
C LYS A 173 -11.64 20.72 5.16
N GLY A 174 -12.27 20.39 4.02
CA GLY A 174 -12.33 21.28 2.85
C GLY A 174 -11.04 21.34 2.00
N MET A 175 -10.02 20.55 2.34
CA MET A 175 -8.83 20.40 1.49
C MET A 175 -9.20 19.56 0.26
N PRO A 176 -9.01 20.06 -0.97
CA PRO A 176 -9.44 19.33 -2.19
C PRO A 176 -8.69 18.00 -2.39
N LEU A 177 -7.40 17.97 -2.01
CA LEU A 177 -6.53 16.80 -2.10
C LEU A 177 -5.88 16.53 -0.76
N VAL A 178 -5.98 15.28 -0.31
CA VAL A 178 -5.19 14.74 0.80
C VAL A 178 -4.32 13.63 0.24
N THR A 179 -3.02 13.65 0.51
CA THR A 179 -2.16 12.53 0.13
C THR A 179 -1.59 11.85 1.38
N ALA A 180 -1.81 10.55 1.53
CA ALA A 180 -1.39 9.85 2.74
C ALA A 180 -1.38 8.31 2.58
N GLY A 181 -0.86 7.64 3.60
CA GLY A 181 -1.17 6.24 3.86
C GLY A 181 -2.61 6.08 4.37
N SER A 182 -3.04 4.86 4.67
CA SER A 182 -4.41 4.59 5.14
C SER A 182 -4.74 5.18 6.51
N GLY A 183 -3.74 5.46 7.35
CA GLY A 183 -3.97 5.91 8.73
C GLY A 183 -4.72 7.24 8.84
N VAL A 184 -4.41 8.22 7.98
CA VAL A 184 -5.06 9.55 8.02
C VAL A 184 -6.58 9.46 7.79
N ALA A 185 -7.04 8.45 7.05
CA ALA A 185 -8.46 8.24 6.80
C ALA A 185 -9.28 8.00 8.09
N ILE A 186 -8.66 7.64 9.20
CA ILE A 186 -9.34 7.47 10.51
C ILE A 186 -9.95 8.79 10.99
N GLY A 187 -9.27 9.92 10.74
CA GLY A 187 -9.71 11.24 11.19
C GLY A 187 -10.70 11.95 10.26
N LEU A 188 -10.88 11.49 9.01
CA LEU A 188 -11.66 12.21 8.00
C LEU A 188 -13.18 12.04 8.12
N PRO A 189 -13.76 10.89 8.51
CA PRO A 189 -15.22 10.69 8.50
C PRO A 189 -15.99 11.73 9.31
N ALA A 190 -15.43 12.21 10.41
CA ALA A 190 -16.04 13.25 11.24
C ALA A 190 -16.28 14.57 10.47
N ASN A 191 -15.46 14.89 9.46
CA ASN A 191 -15.62 16.07 8.62
C ASN A 191 -16.91 16.03 7.79
N PHE A 192 -17.45 14.84 7.55
CA PHE A 192 -18.68 14.55 6.79
C PHE A 192 -19.85 14.16 7.69
N GLY A 193 -19.76 14.40 9.00
CA GLY A 193 -20.81 14.07 9.97
C GLY A 193 -20.96 12.56 10.26
N LEU A 194 -20.04 11.73 9.81
CA LEU A 194 -20.07 10.30 10.03
C LEU A 194 -19.53 9.96 11.43
N LYS A 195 -20.10 8.95 12.04
CA LYS A 195 -19.69 8.43 13.36
C LYS A 195 -19.21 6.99 13.24
N PRO A 196 -18.25 6.57 14.07
CA PRO A 196 -17.85 5.17 14.15
C PRO A 196 -19.05 4.25 14.39
N SER A 197 -19.08 3.10 13.74
CA SER A 197 -20.13 2.09 13.88
C SER A 197 -19.53 0.70 14.07
N LEU A 198 -20.07 -0.07 15.02
CA LEU A 198 -19.71 -1.46 15.22
C LEU A 198 -20.11 -2.36 14.03
N GLN A 199 -21.00 -1.89 13.16
CA GLN A 199 -21.35 -2.62 11.93
C GLN A 199 -20.16 -2.83 11.01
N ALA A 200 -19.17 -1.93 11.02
CA ALA A 200 -17.95 -2.07 10.21
C ALA A 200 -17.10 -3.29 10.61
N SER A 201 -17.24 -3.81 11.83
CA SER A 201 -16.55 -5.00 12.31
C SER A 201 -17.35 -6.30 12.10
N GLN A 202 -18.60 -6.21 11.67
CA GLN A 202 -19.46 -7.34 11.41
C GLN A 202 -19.25 -7.83 9.97
N LEU A 203 -18.33 -8.76 9.81
CA LEU A 203 -18.13 -9.46 8.54
C LEU A 203 -19.07 -10.64 8.42
N PRO A 204 -19.58 -10.98 7.21
CA PRO A 204 -20.28 -12.22 6.98
C PRO A 204 -19.42 -13.41 7.44
N ALA A 205 -20.05 -14.39 8.07
CA ALA A 205 -19.34 -15.62 8.41
C ALA A 205 -18.81 -16.27 7.11
N ALA A 206 -17.50 -16.44 7.05
CA ALA A 206 -16.90 -17.14 5.93
C ALA A 206 -17.11 -18.64 6.13
N SER A 207 -17.58 -19.31 5.09
CA SER A 207 -17.81 -20.78 5.05
C SER A 207 -17.07 -21.36 3.85
N GLY A 208 -17.02 -22.70 3.76
CA GLY A 208 -16.47 -23.39 2.62
C GLY A 208 -14.97 -23.69 2.68
N LEU A 209 -14.42 -24.05 1.53
CA LEU A 209 -13.04 -24.52 1.42
C LEU A 209 -12.05 -23.34 1.54
N GLN A 210 -10.89 -23.62 2.14
CA GLN A 210 -9.89 -22.59 2.48
C GLN A 210 -8.62 -22.78 1.66
N ALA A 211 -8.12 -21.69 1.08
CA ALA A 211 -6.85 -21.69 0.36
C ALA A 211 -6.03 -20.45 0.69
N VAL A 212 -4.73 -20.61 0.68
CA VAL A 212 -3.75 -19.51 0.84
C VAL A 212 -2.87 -19.45 -0.40
N VAL A 213 -2.72 -18.25 -0.96
CA VAL A 213 -1.79 -17.98 -2.06
C VAL A 213 -0.80 -16.93 -1.60
N SER A 214 0.50 -17.21 -1.71
CA SER A 214 1.55 -16.33 -1.20
C SER A 214 2.65 -16.05 -2.22
N GLY A 215 2.88 -14.78 -2.52
CA GLY A 215 3.95 -14.31 -3.40
C GLY A 215 4.92 -13.33 -2.74
N SER A 216 4.54 -12.74 -1.59
CA SER A 216 5.39 -11.80 -0.86
C SER A 216 6.65 -12.48 -0.32
N CYS A 217 7.78 -11.80 -0.46
CA CYS A 217 9.09 -12.25 0.04
C CYS A 217 9.54 -11.47 1.29
N SER A 218 8.61 -10.80 1.99
CA SER A 218 8.93 -10.11 3.23
C SER A 218 9.32 -11.10 4.34
N VAL A 219 10.09 -10.62 5.32
CA VAL A 219 10.48 -11.42 6.49
C VAL A 219 9.25 -12.02 7.20
N ALA A 220 8.20 -11.21 7.36
CA ALA A 220 6.97 -11.67 8.00
C ALA A 220 6.27 -12.77 7.19
N THR A 221 6.20 -12.63 5.85
CA THR A 221 5.56 -13.64 5.00
C THR A 221 6.36 -14.93 4.93
N ASN A 222 7.69 -14.84 4.88
CA ASN A 222 8.56 -16.03 4.98
C ASN A 222 8.29 -16.78 6.30
N ALA A 223 8.18 -16.07 7.43
CA ALA A 223 7.84 -16.68 8.73
C ALA A 223 6.43 -17.30 8.73
N GLN A 224 5.43 -16.65 8.11
CA GLN A 224 4.07 -17.17 8.00
C GLN A 224 4.02 -18.44 7.15
N VAL A 225 4.70 -18.47 5.99
CA VAL A 225 4.83 -19.67 5.15
C VAL A 225 5.52 -20.81 5.90
N ALA A 226 6.62 -20.52 6.60
CA ALA A 226 7.32 -21.50 7.42
C ALA A 226 6.41 -22.06 8.53
N HIS A 227 5.66 -21.20 9.21
CA HIS A 227 4.70 -21.61 10.24
C HIS A 227 3.62 -22.52 9.66
N PHE A 228 3.00 -22.14 8.54
CA PHE A 228 1.98 -22.96 7.89
C PHE A 228 2.52 -24.38 7.56
N LYS A 229 3.72 -24.46 6.97
CA LYS A 229 4.39 -25.75 6.66
C LYS A 229 4.64 -26.57 7.91
N ALA A 230 5.04 -25.95 9.02
CA ALA A 230 5.28 -26.63 10.29
C ALA A 230 4.02 -27.26 10.91
N THR A 231 2.82 -26.81 10.52
CA THR A 231 1.56 -27.47 10.93
C THR A 231 1.31 -28.82 10.26
N GLY A 232 2.13 -29.22 9.29
CA GLY A 232 1.96 -30.45 8.50
C GLY A 232 0.86 -30.36 7.42
N ARG A 233 0.27 -29.18 7.21
CA ARG A 233 -0.75 -28.96 6.18
C ARG A 233 -0.15 -28.93 4.78
N PRO A 234 -0.95 -29.30 3.74
CA PRO A 234 -0.47 -29.31 2.37
C PRO A 234 0.04 -27.95 1.90
N ALA A 235 1.27 -27.92 1.41
CA ALA A 235 1.90 -26.71 0.87
C ALA A 235 2.66 -27.05 -0.41
N MET A 236 2.44 -26.29 -1.49
CA MET A 236 3.11 -26.45 -2.77
C MET A 236 3.84 -25.17 -3.15
N ALA A 237 5.12 -25.29 -3.44
CA ALA A 237 5.93 -24.20 -3.99
C ALA A 237 5.80 -24.12 -5.51
N ILE A 238 5.69 -22.89 -6.03
CA ILE A 238 5.85 -22.59 -7.44
C ILE A 238 7.22 -21.94 -7.63
N SER A 239 8.11 -22.61 -8.34
CA SER A 239 9.39 -22.03 -8.70
C SER A 239 9.22 -21.05 -9.87
N PRO A 240 9.77 -19.83 -9.81
CA PRO A 240 9.78 -18.93 -10.95
C PRO A 240 10.42 -19.56 -12.20
N ALA A 241 11.44 -20.39 -12.02
CA ALA A 241 12.07 -21.12 -13.13
C ALA A 241 11.11 -22.08 -13.85
N ALA A 242 10.17 -22.69 -13.13
CA ALA A 242 9.15 -23.56 -13.72
C ALA A 242 8.09 -22.79 -14.55
N LEU A 243 7.98 -21.48 -14.36
CA LEU A 243 7.06 -20.62 -15.09
C LEU A 243 7.63 -20.10 -16.41
N MET A 244 8.94 -20.26 -16.61
CA MET A 244 9.63 -19.79 -17.81
C MET A 244 9.22 -20.60 -19.05
N HIS A 245 9.52 -20.05 -20.23
CA HIS A 245 9.35 -20.74 -21.51
C HIS A 245 7.90 -21.15 -21.86
N GLY A 246 6.90 -20.37 -21.40
CA GLY A 246 5.50 -20.61 -21.74
C GLY A 246 4.84 -21.79 -20.99
N GLN A 247 5.44 -22.25 -19.90
CA GLN A 247 4.92 -23.38 -19.12
C GLN A 247 3.96 -22.96 -17.99
N SER A 248 3.69 -21.67 -17.85
CA SER A 248 2.83 -21.15 -16.76
C SER A 248 1.48 -21.85 -16.67
N ASP A 249 0.77 -22.07 -17.79
CA ASP A 249 -0.53 -22.74 -17.78
C ASP A 249 -0.44 -24.19 -17.31
N ALA A 250 0.59 -24.92 -17.72
CA ALA A 250 0.82 -26.29 -17.29
C ALA A 250 1.08 -26.37 -15.77
N VAL A 251 1.88 -25.46 -15.25
CA VAL A 251 2.15 -25.34 -13.80
C VAL A 251 0.88 -25.01 -13.04
N VAL A 252 0.06 -24.07 -13.51
CA VAL A 252 -1.21 -23.72 -12.90
C VAL A 252 -2.14 -24.93 -12.86
N GLN A 253 -2.30 -25.67 -13.96
CA GLN A 253 -3.14 -26.89 -14.01
C GLN A 253 -2.62 -27.96 -13.05
N GLN A 254 -1.32 -28.17 -12.96
CA GLN A 254 -0.71 -29.10 -12.01
C GLN A 254 -1.02 -28.73 -10.55
N VAL A 255 -0.92 -27.45 -10.21
CA VAL A 255 -1.24 -26.93 -8.87
C VAL A 255 -2.71 -27.16 -8.53
N LEU A 256 -3.62 -26.84 -9.46
CA LEU A 256 -5.05 -27.00 -9.24
C LEU A 256 -5.44 -28.48 -9.11
N ALA A 257 -4.87 -29.37 -9.93
CA ALA A 257 -5.08 -30.81 -9.83
C ALA A 257 -4.58 -31.36 -8.48
N TRP A 258 -3.45 -30.86 -7.97
CA TRP A 258 -2.95 -31.20 -6.64
C TRP A 258 -3.83 -30.69 -5.52
N ALA A 259 -4.32 -29.42 -5.60
CA ALA A 259 -5.10 -28.79 -4.55
C ALA A 259 -6.52 -29.37 -4.41
N ALA A 260 -7.16 -29.73 -5.53
CA ALA A 260 -8.57 -30.11 -5.59
C ALA A 260 -8.98 -31.23 -4.60
N PRO A 261 -8.25 -32.35 -4.48
CA PRO A 261 -8.59 -33.39 -3.50
C PRO A 261 -8.32 -32.97 -2.05
N LEU A 262 -7.32 -32.11 -1.83
CA LEU A 262 -6.82 -31.73 -0.50
C LEU A 262 -7.66 -30.64 0.19
N LEU A 263 -8.31 -29.78 -0.60
CA LEU A 263 -9.15 -28.70 -0.07
C LEU A 263 -10.26 -29.19 0.87
N LYS A 264 -10.74 -30.43 0.70
CA LYS A 264 -11.78 -31.01 1.54
C LYS A 264 -11.32 -31.31 2.96
N ASP A 265 -10.01 -31.52 3.14
CA ASP A 265 -9.42 -31.92 4.41
C ASP A 265 -8.86 -30.71 5.18
N GLY A 266 -8.91 -29.52 4.61
CA GLY A 266 -8.48 -28.28 5.24
C GLY A 266 -7.77 -27.31 4.29
N PRO A 267 -7.20 -26.22 4.81
CA PRO A 267 -6.55 -25.23 3.97
C PRO A 267 -5.28 -25.77 3.30
N VAL A 268 -5.10 -25.37 2.05
CA VAL A 268 -3.87 -25.60 1.27
C VAL A 268 -3.12 -24.29 1.08
N LEU A 269 -1.80 -24.35 1.00
CA LEU A 269 -0.94 -23.21 0.68
C LEU A 269 -0.26 -23.41 -0.68
N VAL A 270 -0.41 -22.45 -1.56
CA VAL A 270 0.38 -22.33 -2.79
C VAL A 270 1.26 -21.10 -2.67
N TYR A 271 2.58 -21.23 -2.86
CA TYR A 271 3.48 -20.11 -2.61
C TYR A 271 4.65 -20.04 -3.60
N SER A 272 5.04 -18.80 -3.90
CA SER A 272 6.32 -18.47 -4.55
C SER A 272 7.20 -17.61 -3.63
N THR A 273 6.80 -17.47 -2.36
CA THR A 273 7.57 -16.80 -1.31
C THR A 273 8.95 -17.43 -1.19
N ALA A 274 9.99 -16.61 -1.23
CA ALA A 274 11.38 -17.06 -1.22
C ALA A 274 12.27 -16.09 -0.44
N GLU A 275 13.45 -16.56 -0.05
CA GLU A 275 14.45 -15.74 0.59
C GLU A 275 15.06 -14.71 -0.39
N PRO A 276 15.56 -13.55 0.11
CA PRO A 276 16.02 -12.45 -0.74
C PRO A 276 17.07 -12.84 -1.80
N ASP A 277 17.98 -13.75 -1.48
CA ASP A 277 19.02 -14.17 -2.41
C ASP A 277 18.47 -14.98 -3.58
N VAL A 278 17.44 -15.79 -3.35
CA VAL A 278 16.74 -16.53 -4.40
C VAL A 278 16.00 -15.55 -5.33
N VAL A 279 15.35 -14.54 -4.76
CA VAL A 279 14.68 -13.49 -5.53
C VAL A 279 15.67 -12.74 -6.42
N LYS A 280 16.81 -12.31 -5.87
CA LYS A 280 17.87 -11.63 -6.63
C LYS A 280 18.42 -12.49 -7.79
N ALA A 281 18.60 -13.78 -7.55
CA ALA A 281 19.09 -14.69 -8.60
C ALA A 281 18.11 -14.81 -9.78
N VAL A 282 16.81 -14.88 -9.51
CA VAL A 282 15.77 -14.90 -10.55
C VAL A 282 15.68 -13.56 -11.29
N GLN A 283 15.75 -12.47 -10.56
CA GLN A 283 15.75 -11.11 -11.14
C GLN A 283 16.97 -10.83 -12.01
N ALA A 284 18.12 -11.40 -11.67
CA ALA A 284 19.33 -11.30 -12.49
C ALA A 284 19.20 -12.04 -13.85
N GLN A 285 18.38 -13.07 -13.92
CA GLN A 285 18.15 -13.84 -15.16
C GLN A 285 17.04 -13.23 -16.02
N LEU A 286 15.96 -12.75 -15.44
CA LEU A 286 14.74 -12.33 -16.14
C LEU A 286 14.55 -10.81 -16.18
N GLY A 287 15.26 -10.05 -15.36
CA GLY A 287 14.91 -8.68 -15.04
C GLY A 287 13.86 -8.59 -13.93
N VAL A 288 13.89 -7.46 -13.20
CA VAL A 288 13.06 -7.26 -12.00
C VAL A 288 11.56 -7.27 -12.35
N ALA A 289 11.17 -6.51 -13.37
CA ALA A 289 9.77 -6.36 -13.78
C ALA A 289 9.19 -7.67 -14.34
N GLU A 290 9.94 -8.36 -15.19
CA GLU A 290 9.49 -9.58 -15.85
C GLU A 290 9.38 -10.75 -14.87
N ALA A 291 10.34 -10.89 -13.96
CA ALA A 291 10.28 -11.89 -12.89
C ALA A 291 9.06 -11.70 -12.00
N GLY A 292 8.78 -10.45 -11.62
CA GLY A 292 7.59 -10.11 -10.81
C GLY A 292 6.28 -10.41 -11.54
N ALA A 293 6.16 -9.97 -12.78
CA ALA A 293 4.94 -10.16 -13.59
C ALA A 293 4.65 -11.64 -13.84
N LEU A 294 5.69 -12.45 -14.11
CA LEU A 294 5.56 -13.88 -14.36
C LEU A 294 4.95 -14.61 -13.15
N VAL A 295 5.49 -14.36 -11.96
CA VAL A 295 4.99 -14.96 -10.71
C VAL A 295 3.59 -14.47 -10.38
N GLU A 296 3.34 -13.19 -10.52
CA GLU A 296 2.03 -12.59 -10.25
C GLU A 296 0.94 -13.19 -11.15
N HIS A 297 1.18 -13.29 -12.45
CA HIS A 297 0.22 -13.88 -13.38
C HIS A 297 -0.10 -15.34 -13.02
N ALA A 298 0.92 -16.13 -12.69
CA ALA A 298 0.73 -17.53 -12.31
C ALA A 298 -0.07 -17.66 -11.00
N LEU A 299 0.29 -16.89 -9.96
CA LEU A 299 -0.41 -16.91 -8.68
C LEU A 299 -1.86 -16.39 -8.81
N ALA A 300 -2.10 -15.38 -9.64
CA ALA A 300 -3.44 -14.87 -9.94
C ALA A 300 -4.30 -15.93 -10.65
N ALA A 301 -3.74 -16.68 -11.60
CA ALA A 301 -4.41 -17.78 -12.28
C ALA A 301 -4.73 -18.93 -11.31
N VAL A 302 -3.78 -19.27 -10.42
CA VAL A 302 -4.00 -20.25 -9.35
C VAL A 302 -5.11 -19.79 -8.41
N ALA A 303 -5.09 -18.55 -7.95
CA ALA A 303 -6.11 -18.00 -7.06
C ALA A 303 -7.51 -18.07 -7.66
N ARG A 304 -7.63 -17.74 -8.95
CA ARG A 304 -8.89 -17.85 -9.70
C ARG A 304 -9.36 -19.31 -9.79
N GLY A 305 -8.47 -20.22 -10.18
CA GLY A 305 -8.82 -21.65 -10.25
C GLY A 305 -9.20 -22.24 -8.90
N LEU A 306 -8.54 -21.83 -7.80
CA LEU A 306 -8.93 -22.24 -6.44
C LEU A 306 -10.32 -21.71 -6.05
N ALA A 307 -10.67 -20.51 -6.44
CA ALA A 307 -12.01 -19.95 -6.25
C ALA A 307 -13.06 -20.76 -7.04
N ASP A 308 -12.77 -21.12 -8.29
CA ASP A 308 -13.64 -21.98 -9.12
C ASP A 308 -13.84 -23.38 -8.54
N LEU A 309 -12.88 -23.90 -7.79
CA LEU A 309 -12.99 -25.15 -7.04
C LEU A 309 -13.82 -25.03 -5.74
N ARG A 310 -14.57 -23.93 -5.56
CA ARG A 310 -15.33 -23.57 -4.35
C ARG A 310 -14.46 -23.24 -3.14
N GLY A 311 -13.28 -22.68 -3.38
CA GLY A 311 -12.50 -22.00 -2.35
C GLY A 311 -13.21 -20.70 -1.93
N GLU A 312 -14.10 -20.80 -0.93
CA GLU A 312 -14.91 -19.67 -0.47
C GLU A 312 -14.10 -18.73 0.46
N GLN A 313 -12.98 -19.21 0.99
CA GLN A 313 -12.05 -18.43 1.79
C GLN A 313 -10.67 -18.43 1.13
N LEU A 314 -10.34 -17.36 0.47
CA LEU A 314 -9.03 -17.19 -0.16
C LEU A 314 -8.23 -16.10 0.60
N VAL A 315 -7.08 -16.49 1.14
CA VAL A 315 -6.10 -15.57 1.71
C VAL A 315 -5.01 -15.32 0.67
N VAL A 316 -4.77 -14.05 0.36
CA VAL A 316 -3.69 -13.65 -0.55
C VAL A 316 -2.65 -12.88 0.25
N ALA A 317 -1.42 -13.39 0.27
CA ALA A 317 -0.29 -12.78 0.93
C ALA A 317 0.75 -12.35 -0.11
N GLY A 318 0.74 -11.08 -0.44
CA GLY A 318 1.65 -10.54 -1.42
C GLY A 318 1.00 -9.52 -2.33
N GLY A 319 1.80 -8.77 -3.03
CA GLY A 319 1.40 -7.73 -3.98
C GLY A 319 2.51 -7.51 -4.97
#